data_542c7718e50c06aa803d13fbfc570dff
#
_entry.id   542c7718e50c06aa803d13fbfc570dff
#
_cell.length_a   1.000
_cell.length_b   1.000
_cell.length_c   1.000
_cell.angle_alpha   90.00
_cell.angle_beta   90.00
_cell.angle_gamma   90.00
#
_symmetry.space_group_name_H-M   'P 1'
#
loop_
_entity.id
_entity.type
_entity.pdbx_description
1 polymer ?
#
loop_
_entity_poly.entity_id
_entity_poly.type
_entity_poly.pdbx_seq_one_letter_code
_entity_poly.pdbx_strand_id
1 'polypeptide(L)'
;MNLRELQLRPFRLTLRTPLQRAGSGHRERNGLLVTLIDDESQVGYGEATPLVEFGTEDLAATTSLLNELAHRLAHHPLPLTGEDVEELLASLPELTDAPAARCGLESALLDLAAQRAGLPLAKFLSASARASIPVSALLSASEPEDLAREALASIREGFRVVKVKVAARILSDDAKRLIAVRRAVGDEVKIRIDANGAWTESEAATALRGLSPLKLELCEQPVPAANHAALRRLRWQVRCPIAADESVSFPGARDLLLDGEDGPVADVVVLKPMVLGGLLPSLRLARRADALGVGYYVTSSLDGVVARLGAAHLAAAVPKADWASGLAVGQLFEKDTGLDPCPPRQGEIQLPVQPGLGLAANWSRT
;
A
#
# COMPACT_ATOMS: atom_id res chain seq x y z
N MET A 1 -19.89 -3.37 -26.27
CA MET A 1 -18.49 -3.74 -25.88
C MET A 1 -18.57 -4.58 -24.63
N ASN A 2 -17.98 -5.76 -24.67
CA ASN A 2 -18.12 -6.75 -23.60
C ASN A 2 -16.76 -7.28 -23.19
N LEU A 3 -16.68 -7.80 -21.96
CA LEU A 3 -15.56 -8.61 -21.50
C LEU A 3 -15.55 -9.94 -22.27
N ARG A 4 -14.41 -10.32 -22.82
CA ARG A 4 -14.25 -11.57 -23.56
C ARG A 4 -13.61 -12.66 -22.70
N GLU A 5 -12.58 -12.32 -21.96
CA GLU A 5 -11.74 -13.32 -21.28
C GLU A 5 -11.06 -12.72 -20.04
N LEU A 6 -11.00 -13.52 -18.98
CA LEU A 6 -10.16 -13.28 -17.83
C LEU A 6 -9.09 -14.37 -17.78
N GLN A 7 -7.82 -13.98 -17.77
CA GLN A 7 -6.67 -14.87 -17.67
C GLN A 7 -5.92 -14.64 -16.36
N LEU A 8 -5.46 -15.71 -15.74
CA LEU A 8 -4.66 -15.69 -14.52
C LEU A 8 -3.28 -16.27 -14.80
N ARG A 9 -2.24 -15.52 -14.41
CA ARG A 9 -0.86 -16.00 -14.49
C ARG A 9 -0.22 -15.94 -13.10
N PRO A 10 0.12 -17.08 -12.47
CA PRO A 10 0.80 -17.08 -11.19
C PRO A 10 2.23 -16.53 -11.33
N PHE A 11 2.69 -15.85 -10.28
CA PHE A 11 4.06 -15.36 -10.18
C PHE A 11 4.59 -15.52 -8.77
N ARG A 12 5.93 -15.41 -8.65
CA ARG A 12 6.67 -15.39 -7.40
C ARG A 12 7.66 -14.24 -7.38
N LEU A 13 7.67 -13.47 -6.31
CA LEU A 13 8.64 -12.43 -6.02
C LEU A 13 9.53 -12.89 -4.87
N THR A 14 10.85 -12.92 -5.09
CA THR A 14 11.83 -13.26 -4.06
C THR A 14 12.47 -11.98 -3.54
N LEU A 15 12.47 -11.78 -2.23
CA LEU A 15 13.16 -10.66 -1.60
C LEU A 15 14.67 -10.90 -1.56
N ARG A 16 15.47 -9.89 -1.92
CA ARG A 16 16.95 -9.92 -1.83
C ARG A 16 17.42 -10.17 -0.41
N THR A 17 16.73 -9.59 0.56
CA THR A 17 16.98 -9.80 1.99
C THR A 17 15.65 -10.08 2.66
N PRO A 18 15.54 -11.12 3.49
CA PRO A 18 14.33 -11.36 4.26
C PRO A 18 13.97 -10.13 5.09
N LEU A 19 12.74 -9.65 4.97
CA LEU A 19 12.27 -8.57 5.83
C LEU A 19 11.94 -9.16 7.20
N GLN A 20 12.69 -8.72 8.20
CA GLN A 20 12.42 -9.07 9.58
C GLN A 20 11.18 -8.32 10.06
N ARG A 21 10.21 -9.07 10.53
CA ARG A 21 9.04 -8.59 11.26
C ARG A 21 9.04 -9.30 12.62
N ALA A 22 8.50 -8.66 13.65
CA ALA A 22 8.31 -9.37 14.92
C ALA A 22 7.47 -10.64 14.69
N GLY A 23 8.10 -11.81 14.83
CA GLY A 23 7.44 -13.12 14.74
C GLY A 23 7.45 -13.83 13.39
N SER A 24 7.84 -13.22 12.26
CA SER A 24 7.94 -13.89 10.96
C SER A 24 8.89 -13.18 9.99
N GLY A 25 9.56 -13.94 9.13
CA GLY A 25 10.37 -13.40 8.03
C GLY A 25 9.82 -13.89 6.70
N HIS A 26 9.29 -12.98 5.87
CA HIS A 26 8.91 -13.33 4.51
C HIS A 26 10.13 -13.23 3.59
N ARG A 27 10.37 -14.27 2.82
CA ARG A 27 11.38 -14.27 1.75
C ARG A 27 10.75 -14.22 0.37
N GLU A 28 9.51 -14.65 0.27
CA GLU A 28 8.79 -14.76 -1.01
C GLU A 28 7.39 -14.18 -0.89
N ARG A 29 6.91 -13.62 -2.00
CA ARG A 29 5.53 -13.21 -2.21
C ARG A 29 5.00 -13.92 -3.44
N ASN A 30 3.86 -14.58 -3.31
CA ASN A 30 3.19 -15.28 -4.39
C ASN A 30 1.89 -14.54 -4.74
N GLY A 31 1.58 -14.45 -6.02
CA GLY A 31 0.41 -13.75 -6.49
C GLY A 31 -0.03 -14.18 -7.88
N LEU A 32 -1.07 -13.53 -8.37
CA LEU A 32 -1.64 -13.71 -9.70
C LEU A 32 -1.61 -12.38 -10.44
N LEU A 33 -1.06 -12.37 -11.63
CA LEU A 33 -1.36 -11.34 -12.60
C LEU A 33 -2.74 -11.66 -13.18
N VAL A 34 -3.64 -10.69 -13.05
CA VAL A 34 -5.00 -10.74 -13.58
C VAL A 34 -5.02 -9.96 -14.88
N THR A 35 -5.43 -10.61 -15.97
CA THR A 35 -5.53 -9.98 -17.28
C THR A 35 -6.97 -10.07 -17.77
N LEU A 36 -7.60 -8.94 -18.03
CA LEU A 36 -8.91 -8.85 -18.67
C LEU A 36 -8.74 -8.45 -20.13
N ILE A 37 -9.48 -9.10 -21.01
CA ILE A 37 -9.47 -8.84 -22.46
C ILE A 37 -10.91 -8.59 -22.89
N ASP A 38 -11.14 -7.49 -23.62
CA ASP A 38 -12.46 -7.20 -24.18
C ASP A 38 -12.64 -7.75 -25.60
N ASP A 39 -13.83 -7.58 -26.16
CA ASP A 39 -14.19 -8.05 -27.50
C ASP A 39 -13.42 -7.34 -28.65
N GLU A 40 -12.79 -6.20 -28.38
CA GLU A 40 -11.89 -5.49 -29.30
C GLU A 40 -10.40 -5.84 -29.06
N SER A 41 -10.13 -6.83 -28.21
CA SER A 41 -8.76 -7.29 -27.87
C SER A 41 -7.94 -6.27 -27.08
N GLN A 42 -8.58 -5.29 -26.44
CA GLN A 42 -7.89 -4.40 -25.48
C GLN A 42 -7.65 -5.15 -24.17
N VAL A 43 -6.50 -4.87 -23.55
CA VAL A 43 -6.02 -5.61 -22.39
C VAL A 43 -5.95 -4.68 -21.18
N GLY A 44 -6.59 -5.08 -20.08
CA GLY A 44 -6.44 -4.46 -18.77
C GLY A 44 -5.71 -5.37 -17.80
N TYR A 45 -4.85 -4.79 -16.99
CA TYR A 45 -4.03 -5.51 -16.03
C TYR A 45 -4.42 -5.22 -14.59
N GLY A 46 -4.42 -6.26 -13.78
CA GLY A 46 -4.53 -6.20 -12.33
C GLY A 46 -3.60 -7.21 -11.67
N GLU A 47 -3.48 -7.14 -10.39
CA GLU A 47 -2.64 -8.04 -9.61
C GLU A 47 -3.33 -8.38 -8.29
N ALA A 48 -3.36 -9.68 -7.95
CA ALA A 48 -3.81 -10.19 -6.66
C ALA A 48 -2.64 -10.88 -5.96
N THR A 49 -2.13 -10.25 -4.90
CA THR A 49 -0.98 -10.74 -4.11
C THR A 49 -1.40 -10.86 -2.64
N PRO A 50 -2.19 -11.90 -2.29
CA PRO A 50 -2.78 -12.02 -0.97
C PRO A 50 -1.73 -12.14 0.14
N LEU A 51 -2.08 -11.65 1.33
CA LEU A 51 -1.27 -11.68 2.54
C LEU A 51 -2.16 -11.93 3.75
N VAL A 52 -2.28 -13.19 4.14
CA VAL A 52 -3.24 -13.67 5.15
C VAL A 52 -3.04 -12.95 6.49
N GLU A 53 -1.80 -12.67 6.88
CA GLU A 53 -1.48 -11.96 8.12
C GLU A 53 -1.97 -10.51 8.14
N PHE A 54 -2.35 -9.96 6.98
CA PHE A 54 -2.96 -8.63 6.85
C PHE A 54 -4.47 -8.70 6.61
N GLY A 55 -5.07 -9.90 6.73
CA GLY A 55 -6.52 -10.10 6.65
C GLY A 55 -7.06 -10.33 5.24
N THR A 56 -6.21 -10.70 4.28
CA THR A 56 -6.71 -11.20 2.98
C THR A 56 -6.97 -12.70 3.05
N GLU A 57 -7.66 -13.22 2.04
CA GLU A 57 -7.73 -14.65 1.75
C GLU A 57 -6.35 -15.19 1.34
N ASP A 58 -6.19 -16.51 1.24
CA ASP A 58 -4.97 -17.13 0.73
C ASP A 58 -4.96 -17.22 -0.83
N LEU A 59 -3.79 -17.57 -1.39
CA LEU A 59 -3.62 -17.64 -2.84
C LEU A 59 -4.50 -18.72 -3.51
N ALA A 60 -4.77 -19.82 -2.82
CA ALA A 60 -5.61 -20.89 -3.37
C ALA A 60 -7.07 -20.43 -3.47
N ALA A 61 -7.59 -19.78 -2.43
CA ALA A 61 -8.91 -19.18 -2.43
C ALA A 61 -9.02 -18.07 -3.48
N THR A 62 -8.02 -17.15 -3.57
CA THR A 62 -7.95 -16.12 -4.61
C THR A 62 -8.02 -16.73 -6.01
N THR A 63 -7.24 -17.80 -6.26
CA THR A 63 -7.18 -18.46 -7.57
C THR A 63 -8.50 -19.13 -7.93
N SER A 64 -9.10 -19.86 -6.97
CA SER A 64 -10.38 -20.54 -7.18
C SER A 64 -11.48 -19.55 -7.51
N LEU A 65 -11.60 -18.50 -6.72
CA LEU A 65 -12.63 -17.47 -6.89
C LEU A 65 -12.51 -16.75 -8.23
N LEU A 66 -11.29 -16.30 -8.60
CA LEU A 66 -11.10 -15.60 -9.87
C LEU A 66 -11.35 -16.51 -11.09
N ASN A 67 -11.04 -17.82 -11.01
CA ASN A 67 -11.40 -18.78 -12.07
C ASN A 67 -12.90 -18.97 -12.19
N GLU A 68 -13.64 -19.03 -11.08
CA GLU A 68 -15.10 -19.09 -11.10
C GLU A 68 -15.70 -17.83 -11.73
N LEU A 69 -15.22 -16.66 -11.33
CA LEU A 69 -15.68 -15.37 -11.86
C LEU A 69 -15.35 -15.20 -13.34
N ALA A 70 -14.28 -15.82 -13.85
CA ALA A 70 -13.92 -15.76 -15.27
C ALA A 70 -15.07 -16.23 -16.17
N HIS A 71 -15.77 -17.29 -15.80
CA HIS A 71 -16.94 -17.80 -16.55
C HIS A 71 -18.15 -16.87 -16.47
N ARG A 72 -18.37 -16.24 -15.33
CA ARG A 72 -19.50 -15.32 -15.11
C ARG A 72 -19.32 -13.98 -15.78
N LEU A 73 -18.08 -13.52 -15.89
CA LEU A 73 -17.73 -12.24 -16.51
C LEU A 73 -17.64 -12.33 -18.02
N ALA A 74 -17.52 -13.53 -18.59
CA ALA A 74 -17.52 -13.70 -20.03
C ALA A 74 -18.82 -13.14 -20.65
N HIS A 75 -18.66 -12.25 -21.64
CA HIS A 75 -19.73 -11.50 -22.31
C HIS A 75 -20.47 -10.46 -21.45
N HIS A 76 -20.01 -10.20 -20.20
CA HIS A 76 -20.55 -9.09 -19.41
C HIS A 76 -20.22 -7.73 -20.09
N PRO A 77 -21.16 -6.77 -20.11
CA PRO A 77 -20.85 -5.42 -20.56
C PRO A 77 -19.64 -4.84 -19.87
N LEU A 78 -18.74 -4.21 -20.64
CA LEU A 78 -17.56 -3.59 -20.07
C LEU A 78 -17.98 -2.35 -19.26
N PRO A 79 -17.65 -2.25 -17.96
CA PRO A 79 -17.82 -1.04 -17.18
C PRO A 79 -17.00 0.10 -17.77
N LEU A 80 -17.58 1.30 -17.88
CA LEU A 80 -16.92 2.47 -18.50
C LEU A 80 -16.57 3.56 -17.49
N THR A 81 -17.14 3.52 -16.29
CA THR A 81 -16.87 4.46 -15.21
C THR A 81 -16.43 3.74 -13.95
N GLY A 82 -15.87 4.47 -12.97
CA GLY A 82 -15.56 3.90 -11.66
C GLY A 82 -16.82 3.45 -10.91
N GLU A 83 -17.95 4.09 -11.13
CA GLU A 83 -19.26 3.72 -10.55
C GLU A 83 -19.76 2.39 -11.14
N ASP A 84 -19.70 2.23 -12.46
CA ASP A 84 -20.08 0.95 -13.11
C ASP A 84 -19.18 -0.20 -12.63
N VAL A 85 -17.88 0.05 -12.43
CA VAL A 85 -16.97 -0.96 -11.85
C VAL A 85 -17.39 -1.33 -10.43
N GLU A 86 -17.77 -0.35 -9.61
CA GLU A 86 -18.25 -0.61 -8.26
C GLU A 86 -19.57 -1.40 -8.25
N GLU A 87 -20.52 -1.04 -9.10
CA GLU A 87 -21.79 -1.75 -9.24
C GLU A 87 -21.58 -3.20 -9.66
N LEU A 88 -20.71 -3.44 -10.66
CA LEU A 88 -20.37 -4.80 -11.07
C LEU A 88 -19.77 -5.58 -9.90
N LEU A 89 -18.78 -5.04 -9.20
CA LEU A 89 -18.14 -5.74 -8.07
C LEU A 89 -19.08 -5.95 -6.89
N ALA A 90 -20.02 -5.03 -6.65
CA ALA A 90 -21.06 -5.20 -5.62
C ALA A 90 -22.07 -6.30 -5.97
N SER A 91 -22.27 -6.60 -7.26
CA SER A 91 -23.08 -7.73 -7.72
C SER A 91 -22.42 -9.11 -7.54
N LEU A 92 -21.17 -9.14 -7.08
CA LEU A 92 -20.35 -10.33 -6.85
C LEU A 92 -20.06 -10.48 -5.33
N PRO A 93 -21.02 -10.95 -4.52
CA PRO A 93 -20.90 -10.96 -3.06
C PRO A 93 -19.74 -11.82 -2.55
N GLU A 94 -19.27 -12.79 -3.33
CA GLU A 94 -18.14 -13.65 -3.02
C GLU A 94 -16.82 -12.85 -2.85
N LEU A 95 -16.74 -11.67 -3.44
CA LEU A 95 -15.58 -10.77 -3.31
C LEU A 95 -15.54 -10.00 -1.99
N THR A 96 -16.59 -10.06 -1.18
CA THR A 96 -16.69 -9.33 0.10
C THR A 96 -15.60 -9.78 1.08
N ASP A 97 -15.36 -11.09 1.16
CA ASP A 97 -14.39 -11.70 2.06
C ASP A 97 -13.06 -12.08 1.34
N ALA A 98 -12.87 -11.59 0.11
CA ALA A 98 -11.70 -11.87 -0.71
C ALA A 98 -11.07 -10.56 -1.25
N PRO A 99 -10.50 -9.73 -0.37
CA PRO A 99 -10.02 -8.41 -0.76
C PRO A 99 -8.89 -8.44 -1.80
N ALA A 100 -8.01 -9.45 -1.81
CA ALA A 100 -6.96 -9.53 -2.81
C ALA A 100 -7.50 -9.91 -4.20
N ALA A 101 -8.43 -10.87 -4.28
CA ALA A 101 -9.13 -11.19 -5.53
C ALA A 101 -9.89 -9.97 -6.06
N ARG A 102 -10.62 -9.28 -5.17
CA ARG A 102 -11.34 -8.06 -5.52
C ARG A 102 -10.41 -6.97 -6.03
N CYS A 103 -9.28 -6.74 -5.36
CA CYS A 103 -8.29 -5.74 -5.78
C CYS A 103 -7.73 -6.04 -7.17
N GLY A 104 -7.39 -7.31 -7.44
CA GLY A 104 -6.87 -7.73 -8.75
C GLY A 104 -7.89 -7.53 -9.87
N LEU A 105 -9.13 -7.96 -9.65
CA LEU A 105 -10.21 -7.80 -10.64
C LEU A 105 -10.57 -6.33 -10.85
N GLU A 106 -10.76 -5.57 -9.77
CA GLU A 106 -11.04 -4.13 -9.83
C GLU A 106 -9.98 -3.36 -10.61
N SER A 107 -8.70 -3.62 -10.32
CA SER A 107 -7.60 -2.93 -10.99
C SER A 107 -7.59 -3.19 -12.49
N ALA A 108 -7.85 -4.43 -12.92
CA ALA A 108 -7.93 -4.77 -14.35
C ALA A 108 -9.13 -4.12 -15.05
N LEU A 109 -10.29 -4.05 -14.39
CA LEU A 109 -11.48 -3.37 -14.89
C LEU A 109 -11.24 -1.85 -15.01
N LEU A 110 -10.67 -1.24 -13.98
CA LEU A 110 -10.35 0.19 -13.98
C LEU A 110 -9.29 0.55 -15.02
N ASP A 111 -8.32 -0.33 -15.25
CA ASP A 111 -7.31 -0.14 -16.30
C ASP A 111 -7.98 -0.12 -17.68
N LEU A 112 -8.85 -1.09 -18.00
CA LEU A 112 -9.61 -1.09 -19.26
C LEU A 112 -10.50 0.15 -19.40
N ALA A 113 -11.27 0.49 -18.36
CA ALA A 113 -12.17 1.66 -18.39
C ALA A 113 -11.39 2.97 -18.61
N ALA A 114 -10.26 3.15 -17.93
CA ALA A 114 -9.42 4.32 -18.08
C ALA A 114 -8.77 4.38 -19.49
N GLN A 115 -8.34 3.25 -20.04
CA GLN A 115 -7.84 3.14 -21.41
C GLN A 115 -8.93 3.56 -22.41
N ARG A 116 -10.16 3.11 -22.23
CA ARG A 116 -11.32 3.49 -23.09
C ARG A 116 -11.66 4.96 -22.99
N ALA A 117 -11.53 5.55 -21.81
CA ALA A 117 -11.69 6.97 -21.59
C ALA A 117 -10.52 7.82 -22.17
N GLY A 118 -9.43 7.18 -22.62
CA GLY A 118 -8.22 7.87 -23.09
C GLY A 118 -7.46 8.60 -21.97
N LEU A 119 -7.65 8.21 -20.72
CA LEU A 119 -7.10 8.88 -19.54
C LEU A 119 -6.11 7.97 -18.79
N PRO A 120 -4.99 8.51 -18.26
CA PRO A 120 -4.22 7.82 -17.22
C PRO A 120 -5.13 7.46 -16.04
N LEU A 121 -4.92 6.30 -15.42
CA LEU A 121 -5.80 5.81 -14.35
C LEU A 121 -5.94 6.82 -13.20
N ALA A 122 -4.90 7.54 -12.82
CA ALA A 122 -5.00 8.58 -11.80
C ALA A 122 -6.01 9.67 -12.17
N LYS A 123 -6.00 10.13 -13.43
CA LYS A 123 -6.96 11.13 -13.95
C LYS A 123 -8.36 10.58 -14.09
N PHE A 124 -8.50 9.31 -14.39
CA PHE A 124 -9.79 8.60 -14.40
C PHE A 124 -10.39 8.52 -12.98
N LEU A 125 -9.58 8.26 -11.95
CA LEU A 125 -10.00 8.23 -10.55
C LEU A 125 -10.31 9.63 -9.99
N SER A 126 -9.56 10.65 -10.43
CA SER A 126 -9.74 12.05 -10.00
C SER A 126 -9.18 13.02 -11.03
N ALA A 127 -10.02 13.91 -11.54
CA ALA A 127 -9.58 14.93 -12.51
C ALA A 127 -8.44 15.82 -11.95
N SER A 128 -8.40 16.02 -10.63
CA SER A 128 -7.36 16.80 -9.93
C SER A 128 -6.09 15.98 -9.60
N ALA A 129 -6.00 14.72 -10.04
CA ALA A 129 -4.84 13.86 -9.74
C ALA A 129 -3.50 14.52 -10.14
N ARG A 130 -2.48 14.26 -9.34
CA ARG A 130 -1.13 14.77 -9.53
C ARG A 130 -0.39 13.98 -10.61
N ALA A 131 0.65 14.58 -11.20
CA ALA A 131 1.53 13.91 -12.16
C ALA A 131 2.66 13.14 -11.46
N SER A 132 2.99 13.49 -10.22
CA SER A 132 4.00 12.81 -9.40
C SER A 132 3.55 12.69 -7.95
N ILE A 133 4.17 11.75 -7.23
CA ILE A 133 3.92 11.52 -5.81
C ILE A 133 5.25 11.37 -5.06
N PRO A 134 5.40 11.96 -3.87
CA PRO A 134 6.56 11.73 -3.01
C PRO A 134 6.50 10.31 -2.43
N VAL A 135 7.67 9.67 -2.32
CA VAL A 135 7.79 8.34 -1.73
C VAL A 135 8.86 8.29 -0.64
N SER A 136 8.67 7.37 0.31
CA SER A 136 9.61 7.11 1.39
C SER A 136 10.52 5.92 1.07
N ALA A 137 11.76 5.97 1.53
CA ALA A 137 12.67 4.84 1.47
C ALA A 137 12.48 3.93 2.69
N LEU A 138 12.41 2.62 2.48
CA LEU A 138 12.43 1.61 3.55
C LEU A 138 13.88 1.21 3.82
N LEU A 139 14.35 1.44 5.06
CA LEU A 139 15.68 1.04 5.50
C LEU A 139 15.62 -0.33 6.17
N SER A 140 16.60 -1.18 5.87
CA SER A 140 16.60 -2.60 6.26
C SER A 140 17.85 -3.06 7.01
N ALA A 141 18.94 -2.31 6.98
CA ALA A 141 20.18 -2.68 7.62
C ALA A 141 20.03 -2.88 9.13
N SER A 142 20.74 -3.89 9.63
CA SER A 142 20.63 -4.32 11.03
C SER A 142 21.47 -3.47 11.98
N GLU A 143 22.69 -3.15 11.55
CA GLU A 143 23.63 -2.42 12.39
C GLU A 143 23.45 -0.89 12.28
N PRO A 144 23.66 -0.13 13.36
CA PRO A 144 23.42 1.31 13.36
C PRO A 144 24.19 2.07 12.28
N GLU A 145 25.47 1.74 12.07
CA GLU A 145 26.33 2.41 11.07
C GLU A 145 25.92 2.07 9.65
N ASP A 146 25.49 0.84 9.41
CA ASP A 146 25.01 0.39 8.11
C ASP A 146 23.68 1.04 7.78
N LEU A 147 22.77 1.11 8.74
CA LEU A 147 21.48 1.77 8.60
C LEU A 147 21.65 3.29 8.33
N ALA A 148 22.59 3.93 9.00
CA ALA A 148 22.94 5.32 8.76
C ALA A 148 23.50 5.53 7.34
N ARG A 149 24.34 4.62 6.83
CA ARG A 149 24.85 4.65 5.45
C ARG A 149 23.75 4.44 4.42
N GLU A 150 22.82 3.50 4.67
CA GLU A 150 21.63 3.27 3.84
C GLU A 150 20.73 4.51 3.79
N ALA A 151 20.51 5.16 4.95
CA ALA A 151 19.77 6.42 5.02
C ALA A 151 20.45 7.54 4.19
N LEU A 152 21.76 7.73 4.32
CA LEU A 152 22.50 8.73 3.52
C LEU A 152 22.43 8.43 2.02
N ALA A 153 22.48 7.16 1.62
CA ALA A 153 22.32 6.78 0.21
C ALA A 153 20.94 7.17 -0.29
N SER A 154 19.88 6.87 0.47
CA SER A 154 18.51 7.27 0.13
C SER A 154 18.35 8.79 -0.01
N ILE A 155 18.97 9.57 0.88
CA ILE A 155 18.93 11.05 0.76
C ILE A 155 19.64 11.55 -0.51
N ARG A 156 20.74 10.93 -0.91
CA ARG A 156 21.43 11.26 -2.18
C ARG A 156 20.58 10.92 -3.40
N GLU A 157 19.73 9.89 -3.30
CA GLU A 157 18.71 9.53 -4.30
C GLU A 157 17.47 10.43 -4.26
N GLY A 158 17.45 11.46 -3.40
CA GLY A 158 16.41 12.48 -3.33
C GLY A 158 15.28 12.20 -2.34
N PHE A 159 15.27 11.07 -1.64
CA PHE A 159 14.27 10.81 -0.61
C PHE A 159 14.35 11.83 0.53
N ARG A 160 13.21 12.24 1.04
CA ARG A 160 13.08 13.16 2.18
C ARG A 160 12.43 12.50 3.39
N VAL A 161 11.94 11.28 3.22
CA VAL A 161 11.32 10.46 4.26
C VAL A 161 11.95 9.08 4.23
N VAL A 162 12.38 8.60 5.39
CA VAL A 162 12.88 7.23 5.58
C VAL A 162 12.04 6.50 6.62
N LYS A 163 11.82 5.21 6.43
CA LYS A 163 11.08 4.33 7.34
C LYS A 163 11.98 3.24 7.88
N VAL A 164 11.96 3.01 9.19
CA VAL A 164 12.74 1.98 9.89
C VAL A 164 11.79 1.04 10.61
N LYS A 165 11.94 -0.27 10.42
CA LYS A 165 11.24 -1.27 11.24
C LYS A 165 11.91 -1.38 12.61
N VAL A 166 11.07 -1.43 13.65
CA VAL A 166 11.47 -1.53 15.06
C VAL A 166 10.76 -2.69 15.76
N ALA A 167 11.01 -2.88 17.04
CA ALA A 167 10.36 -3.88 17.91
C ALA A 167 10.67 -5.35 17.61
N ALA A 168 11.46 -5.66 16.57
CA ALA A 168 12.06 -6.99 16.39
C ALA A 168 13.26 -7.21 17.30
N ARG A 169 13.71 -6.17 18.03
CA ARG A 169 14.86 -6.11 18.92
C ARG A 169 14.48 -5.43 20.22
N ILE A 170 15.38 -5.47 21.21
CA ILE A 170 15.18 -4.68 22.43
C ILE A 170 15.24 -3.18 22.12
N LEU A 171 14.46 -2.37 22.85
CA LEU A 171 14.30 -0.94 22.60
C LEU A 171 15.62 -0.17 22.56
N SER A 172 16.60 -0.55 23.42
CA SER A 172 17.92 0.12 23.43
C SER A 172 18.67 0.00 22.11
N ASP A 173 18.53 -1.11 21.40
CA ASP A 173 19.20 -1.34 20.11
C ASP A 173 18.47 -0.60 18.98
N ASP A 174 17.15 -0.59 18.98
CA ASP A 174 16.37 0.24 18.07
C ASP A 174 16.66 1.72 18.29
N ALA A 175 16.81 2.17 19.54
CA ALA A 175 17.19 3.55 19.84
C ALA A 175 18.58 3.90 19.28
N LYS A 176 19.59 3.04 19.42
CA LYS A 176 20.94 3.24 18.83
C LYS A 176 20.86 3.37 17.31
N ARG A 177 20.10 2.49 16.65
CA ARG A 177 19.88 2.53 15.18
C ARG A 177 19.25 3.86 14.75
N LEU A 178 18.19 4.27 15.40
CA LEU A 178 17.48 5.52 15.08
C LEU A 178 18.31 6.77 15.37
N ILE A 179 19.10 6.78 16.47
CA ILE A 179 20.04 7.86 16.78
C ILE A 179 21.11 7.96 15.69
N ALA A 180 21.66 6.84 15.22
CA ALA A 180 22.65 6.83 14.15
C ALA A 180 22.05 7.39 12.85
N VAL A 181 20.82 6.99 12.48
CA VAL A 181 20.12 7.55 11.32
C VAL A 181 19.92 9.05 11.49
N ARG A 182 19.35 9.52 12.61
CA ARG A 182 19.08 10.95 12.84
C ARG A 182 20.35 11.81 12.79
N ARG A 183 21.43 11.33 13.38
CA ARG A 183 22.73 12.03 13.31
C ARG A 183 23.29 12.13 11.88
N ALA A 184 23.07 11.07 11.07
CA ALA A 184 23.54 11.04 9.70
C ALA A 184 22.74 11.97 8.77
N VAL A 185 21.39 11.95 8.87
CA VAL A 185 20.52 12.65 7.92
C VAL A 185 20.11 14.07 8.33
N GLY A 186 20.38 14.47 9.60
CA GLY A 186 19.99 15.78 10.11
C GLY A 186 18.49 15.91 10.41
N ASP A 187 18.05 17.10 10.83
CA ASP A 187 16.68 17.36 11.30
C ASP A 187 15.64 17.52 10.18
N GLU A 188 16.08 17.86 8.96
CA GLU A 188 15.19 18.12 7.81
C GLU A 188 14.58 16.84 7.22
N VAL A 189 15.22 15.70 7.43
CA VAL A 189 14.72 14.41 6.95
C VAL A 189 13.71 13.85 7.94
N LYS A 190 12.55 13.46 7.43
CA LYS A 190 11.49 12.84 8.21
C LYS A 190 11.81 11.37 8.44
N ILE A 191 11.70 10.92 9.69
CA ILE A 191 11.92 9.53 10.07
C ILE A 191 10.60 8.95 10.57
N ARG A 192 10.15 7.86 9.94
CA ARG A 192 9.03 7.02 10.38
C ARG A 192 9.56 5.75 11.02
N ILE A 193 8.87 5.26 12.01
CA ILE A 193 9.11 3.92 12.57
C ILE A 193 7.87 3.05 12.40
N ASP A 194 8.09 1.75 12.27
CA ASP A 194 7.03 0.76 12.13
C ASP A 194 7.28 -0.40 13.11
N ALA A 195 6.38 -0.54 14.08
CA ALA A 195 6.47 -1.58 15.11
C ALA A 195 5.64 -2.84 14.76
N ASN A 196 4.86 -2.82 13.67
CA ASN A 196 4.01 -3.92 13.22
C ASN A 196 3.20 -4.58 14.37
N GLY A 197 2.68 -3.78 15.30
CA GLY A 197 1.85 -4.24 16.40
C GLY A 197 2.56 -4.96 17.53
N ALA A 198 3.88 -4.90 17.61
CA ALA A 198 4.66 -5.76 18.48
C ALA A 198 4.75 -5.30 19.95
N TRP A 199 4.43 -4.04 20.25
CA TRP A 199 4.51 -3.52 21.62
C TRP A 199 3.20 -3.67 22.39
N THR A 200 3.28 -3.85 23.69
CA THR A 200 2.19 -3.51 24.59
C THR A 200 2.01 -1.99 24.65
N GLU A 201 0.88 -1.52 25.15
CA GLU A 201 0.64 -0.07 25.31
C GLU A 201 1.71 0.61 26.17
N SER A 202 2.13 -0.03 27.28
CA SER A 202 3.16 0.49 28.18
C SER A 202 4.54 0.58 27.51
N GLU A 203 4.91 -0.45 26.74
CA GLU A 203 6.16 -0.47 25.97
C GLU A 203 6.15 0.62 24.89
N ALA A 204 5.04 0.74 24.14
CA ALA A 204 4.88 1.76 23.12
C ALA A 204 5.00 3.18 23.70
N ALA A 205 4.30 3.46 24.82
CA ALA A 205 4.37 4.76 25.50
C ALA A 205 5.79 5.06 26.00
N THR A 206 6.47 4.08 26.55
CA THR A 206 7.86 4.21 27.05
C THR A 206 8.83 4.44 25.90
N ALA A 207 8.72 3.64 24.83
CA ALA A 207 9.54 3.76 23.62
C ALA A 207 9.39 5.14 22.97
N LEU A 208 8.16 5.57 22.72
CA LEU A 208 7.88 6.82 22.00
C LEU A 208 8.24 8.06 22.82
N ARG A 209 8.12 8.01 24.15
CA ARG A 209 8.63 9.09 25.02
C ARG A 209 10.15 9.15 24.98
N GLY A 210 10.84 8.01 25.07
CA GLY A 210 12.30 7.92 25.00
C GLY A 210 12.86 8.38 23.65
N LEU A 211 12.14 8.11 22.56
CA LEU A 211 12.51 8.51 21.20
C LEU A 211 12.08 9.94 20.83
N SER A 212 11.37 10.67 21.72
CA SER A 212 10.89 12.03 21.46
C SER A 212 11.97 13.02 20.97
N PRO A 213 13.24 12.98 21.45
CA PRO A 213 14.28 13.85 20.92
C PRO A 213 14.62 13.64 19.45
N LEU A 214 14.25 12.49 18.87
CA LEU A 214 14.49 12.18 17.46
C LEU A 214 13.47 12.83 16.52
N LYS A 215 12.43 13.48 17.01
CA LYS A 215 11.41 14.18 16.22
C LYS A 215 10.88 13.27 15.09
N LEU A 216 10.36 12.08 15.45
CA LEU A 216 9.79 11.15 14.49
C LEU A 216 8.58 11.78 13.79
N GLU A 217 8.43 11.54 12.50
CA GLU A 217 7.25 11.98 11.74
C GLU A 217 6.00 11.24 12.20
N LEU A 218 6.10 9.92 12.38
CA LEU A 218 5.05 9.05 12.94
C LEU A 218 5.62 7.72 13.43
N CYS A 219 4.80 7.02 14.24
CA CYS A 219 4.94 5.62 14.58
C CYS A 219 3.77 4.82 13.98
N GLU A 220 4.08 3.90 13.06
CA GLU A 220 3.10 3.01 12.42
C GLU A 220 2.87 1.78 13.30
N GLN A 221 1.61 1.46 13.54
CA GLN A 221 1.08 0.32 14.28
C GLN A 221 1.89 -0.07 15.52
N PRO A 222 1.92 0.77 16.56
CA PRO A 222 2.72 0.48 17.76
C PRO A 222 2.22 -0.74 18.54
N VAL A 223 0.91 -0.98 18.57
CA VAL A 223 0.25 -2.03 19.37
C VAL A 223 -0.53 -3.00 18.47
N PRO A 224 -0.91 -4.20 18.96
CA PRO A 224 -1.68 -5.17 18.18
C PRO A 224 -2.91 -4.56 17.51
N ALA A 225 -3.18 -5.00 16.29
CA ALA A 225 -4.19 -4.43 15.39
C ALA A 225 -5.61 -4.32 16.00
N ALA A 226 -6.01 -5.31 16.82
CA ALA A 226 -7.32 -5.31 17.48
C ALA A 226 -7.42 -4.35 18.69
N ASN A 227 -6.29 -3.76 19.14
CA ASN A 227 -6.28 -2.92 20.33
C ASN A 227 -6.48 -1.44 20.01
N HIS A 228 -7.62 -1.10 19.42
CA HIS A 228 -7.99 0.28 19.05
C HIS A 228 -8.01 1.23 20.26
N ALA A 229 -8.42 0.73 21.45
CA ALA A 229 -8.43 1.53 22.66
C ALA A 229 -7.02 1.96 23.08
N ALA A 230 -6.02 1.10 22.94
CA ALA A 230 -4.62 1.46 23.22
C ALA A 230 -4.07 2.45 22.19
N LEU A 231 -4.39 2.29 20.88
CA LEU A 231 -4.02 3.29 19.86
C LEU A 231 -4.53 4.67 20.22
N ARG A 232 -5.83 4.77 20.59
CA ARG A 232 -6.46 6.04 21.01
C ARG A 232 -5.77 6.66 22.22
N ARG A 233 -5.47 5.85 23.27
CA ARG A 233 -4.78 6.38 24.46
C ARG A 233 -3.37 6.84 24.15
N LEU A 234 -2.62 6.13 23.30
CA LEU A 234 -1.28 6.52 22.89
C LEU A 234 -1.24 7.89 22.21
N ARG A 235 -2.21 8.23 21.35
CA ARG A 235 -2.31 9.56 20.74
C ARG A 235 -2.25 10.71 21.77
N TRP A 236 -2.85 10.51 22.94
CA TRP A 236 -2.87 11.51 24.01
C TRP A 236 -1.64 11.45 24.92
N GLN A 237 -0.96 10.30 24.96
CA GLN A 237 0.17 10.07 25.86
C GLN A 237 1.53 10.44 25.27
N VAL A 238 1.64 10.51 23.94
CA VAL A 238 2.89 10.76 23.24
C VAL A 238 2.77 11.90 22.24
N ARG A 239 3.91 12.51 21.89
CA ARG A 239 3.95 13.61 20.91
C ARG A 239 4.09 13.11 19.47
N CYS A 240 4.55 11.88 19.30
CA CYS A 240 4.73 11.28 17.99
C CYS A 240 3.36 10.90 17.42
N PRO A 241 2.97 11.35 16.21
CA PRO A 241 1.74 10.92 15.57
C PRO A 241 1.67 9.41 15.44
N ILE A 242 0.48 8.84 15.67
CA ILE A 242 0.23 7.39 15.58
C ILE A 242 -0.47 7.07 14.27
N ALA A 243 0.11 6.13 13.49
CA ALA A 243 -0.51 5.64 12.28
C ALA A 243 -1.07 4.22 12.48
N ALA A 244 -2.30 4.00 11.99
CA ALA A 244 -2.95 2.70 11.96
C ALA A 244 -2.68 2.02 10.60
N ASP A 245 -2.09 0.84 10.60
CA ASP A 245 -1.83 -0.01 9.44
C ASP A 245 -2.67 -1.29 9.53
N GLU A 246 -2.21 -2.29 10.24
CA GLU A 246 -2.94 -3.56 10.37
C GLU A 246 -4.34 -3.38 10.97
N SER A 247 -4.54 -2.37 11.79
CA SER A 247 -5.86 -2.04 12.34
C SER A 247 -6.89 -1.64 11.28
N VAL A 248 -6.45 -1.13 10.10
CA VAL A 248 -7.35 -0.74 9.00
C VAL A 248 -7.89 -1.95 8.22
N SER A 249 -7.21 -3.10 8.36
CA SER A 249 -7.53 -4.32 7.62
C SER A 249 -8.87 -4.93 8.01
N PHE A 250 -9.30 -4.76 9.26
CA PHE A 250 -10.51 -5.38 9.77
C PHE A 250 -11.77 -4.65 9.29
N PRO A 251 -12.74 -5.36 8.65
CA PRO A 251 -14.06 -4.80 8.37
C PRO A 251 -14.72 -4.28 9.67
N GLY A 252 -15.38 -3.12 9.58
CA GLY A 252 -15.97 -2.46 10.76
C GLY A 252 -14.99 -1.63 11.62
N ALA A 253 -13.71 -1.98 11.64
CA ALA A 253 -12.71 -1.16 12.32
C ALA A 253 -12.48 0.19 11.63
N ARG A 254 -12.66 0.27 10.32
CA ARG A 254 -12.46 1.49 9.52
C ARG A 254 -13.34 2.64 10.00
N ASP A 255 -14.58 2.36 10.36
CA ASP A 255 -15.50 3.36 10.93
C ASP A 255 -15.04 3.80 12.31
N LEU A 256 -14.68 2.85 13.18
CA LEU A 256 -14.17 3.13 14.51
C LEU A 256 -12.86 3.93 14.49
N LEU A 257 -11.97 3.65 13.53
CA LEU A 257 -10.68 4.34 13.41
C LEU A 257 -10.82 5.82 13.07
N LEU A 258 -11.83 6.16 12.27
CA LEU A 258 -12.04 7.51 11.77
C LEU A 258 -13.07 8.28 12.57
N ASP A 259 -14.15 7.63 13.04
CA ASP A 259 -15.38 8.29 13.52
C ASP A 259 -15.94 7.62 14.78
N GLY A 260 -15.07 7.20 15.71
CA GLY A 260 -15.50 6.69 17.01
C GLY A 260 -16.12 7.79 17.87
N GLU A 261 -16.95 7.43 18.87
CA GLU A 261 -17.65 8.35 19.77
C GLU A 261 -16.74 9.44 20.39
N ASP A 262 -15.46 9.11 20.65
CA ASP A 262 -14.46 10.03 21.18
C ASP A 262 -13.50 10.59 20.10
N GLY A 263 -13.90 10.57 18.83
CA GLY A 263 -13.08 10.98 17.69
C GLY A 263 -12.13 9.90 17.15
N PRO A 264 -11.21 10.26 16.24
CA PRO A 264 -10.32 9.32 15.56
C PRO A 264 -9.43 8.53 16.51
N VAL A 265 -9.22 7.25 16.22
CA VAL A 265 -8.36 6.35 16.99
C VAL A 265 -6.88 6.53 16.64
N ALA A 266 -6.57 6.98 15.43
CA ALA A 266 -5.22 7.24 14.96
C ALA A 266 -5.12 8.64 14.33
N ASP A 267 -3.91 9.19 14.25
CA ASP A 267 -3.64 10.47 13.59
C ASP A 267 -3.53 10.30 12.08
N VAL A 268 -3.13 9.09 11.64
CA VAL A 268 -2.90 8.74 10.23
C VAL A 268 -3.42 7.33 9.97
N VAL A 269 -3.99 7.07 8.80
CA VAL A 269 -4.34 5.72 8.33
C VAL A 269 -3.50 5.33 7.12
N VAL A 270 -3.05 4.08 7.11
CA VAL A 270 -2.23 3.51 6.03
C VAL A 270 -3.15 2.81 5.04
N LEU A 271 -3.07 3.20 3.77
CA LEU A 271 -3.92 2.67 2.71
C LEU A 271 -3.17 1.63 1.90
N LYS A 272 -3.57 0.36 2.03
CA LYS A 272 -3.07 -0.77 1.25
C LYS A 272 -4.18 -1.30 0.35
N PRO A 273 -4.24 -0.95 -0.94
CA PRO A 273 -5.32 -1.38 -1.83
C PRO A 273 -5.56 -2.89 -1.82
N MET A 274 -4.49 -3.70 -1.80
CA MET A 274 -4.56 -5.16 -1.74
C MET A 274 -5.37 -5.67 -0.54
N VAL A 275 -5.21 -5.02 0.61
CA VAL A 275 -5.87 -5.39 1.87
C VAL A 275 -7.25 -4.74 2.00
N LEU A 276 -7.41 -3.55 1.42
CA LEU A 276 -8.67 -2.79 1.46
C LEU A 276 -9.68 -3.25 0.41
N GLY A 277 -9.27 -4.16 -0.49
CA GLY A 277 -10.12 -4.70 -1.54
C GLY A 277 -10.18 -3.85 -2.80
N GLY A 278 -9.18 -2.98 -3.04
CA GLY A 278 -9.02 -2.26 -4.30
C GLY A 278 -8.70 -0.77 -4.15
N LEU A 279 -8.60 -0.11 -5.30
CA LEU A 279 -8.29 1.32 -5.41
C LEU A 279 -9.49 2.18 -5.01
N LEU A 280 -10.73 1.80 -5.41
CA LEU A 280 -11.94 2.55 -5.10
C LEU A 280 -12.28 2.54 -3.60
N PRO A 281 -12.28 1.41 -2.88
CA PRO A 281 -12.43 1.40 -1.43
C PRO A 281 -11.36 2.24 -0.72
N SER A 282 -10.11 2.18 -1.19
CA SER A 282 -9.00 2.96 -0.65
C SER A 282 -9.20 4.46 -0.87
N LEU A 283 -9.66 4.85 -2.06
CA LEU A 283 -9.96 6.25 -2.39
C LEU A 283 -11.11 6.81 -1.54
N ARG A 284 -12.17 6.00 -1.32
CA ARG A 284 -13.27 6.38 -0.43
C ARG A 284 -12.79 6.59 1.01
N LEU A 285 -11.94 5.68 1.49
CA LEU A 285 -11.37 5.78 2.85
C LEU A 285 -10.48 7.04 2.97
N ALA A 286 -9.66 7.34 1.95
CA ALA A 286 -8.86 8.57 1.91
C ALA A 286 -9.73 9.84 1.96
N ARG A 287 -10.79 9.89 1.15
CA ARG A 287 -11.73 11.03 1.15
C ARG A 287 -12.42 11.22 2.48
N ARG A 288 -12.83 10.12 3.13
CA ARG A 288 -13.44 10.16 4.47
C ARG A 288 -12.44 10.62 5.53
N ALA A 289 -11.22 10.09 5.51
CA ALA A 289 -10.15 10.51 6.42
C ALA A 289 -9.84 12.01 6.26
N ASP A 290 -9.73 12.50 5.02
CA ASP A 290 -9.51 13.92 4.72
C ASP A 290 -10.63 14.82 5.29
N ALA A 291 -11.88 14.41 5.11
CA ALA A 291 -13.05 15.15 5.64
C ALA A 291 -13.07 15.23 7.17
N LEU A 292 -12.46 14.25 7.85
CA LEU A 292 -12.36 14.17 9.31
C LEU A 292 -11.03 14.72 9.86
N GLY A 293 -10.16 15.25 8.99
CA GLY A 293 -8.85 15.79 9.38
C GLY A 293 -7.85 14.71 9.83
N VAL A 294 -8.07 13.44 9.45
CA VAL A 294 -7.14 12.33 9.69
C VAL A 294 -6.18 12.24 8.51
N GLY A 295 -4.87 12.15 8.79
CA GLY A 295 -3.85 11.94 7.77
C GLY A 295 -3.97 10.56 7.11
N TYR A 296 -3.41 10.40 5.91
CA TYR A 296 -3.35 9.11 5.22
C TYR A 296 -2.20 9.07 4.21
N TYR A 297 -1.72 7.87 3.91
CA TYR A 297 -0.79 7.65 2.80
C TYR A 297 -0.96 6.24 2.23
N VAL A 298 -0.60 6.09 0.96
CA VAL A 298 -0.71 4.82 0.25
C VAL A 298 0.60 4.04 0.38
N THR A 299 0.49 2.73 0.57
CA THR A 299 1.64 1.84 0.62
C THR A 299 1.35 0.51 -0.07
N SER A 300 2.39 -0.23 -0.38
CA SER A 300 2.35 -1.59 -0.91
C SER A 300 2.34 -2.62 0.23
N SER A 301 1.75 -3.77 -0.03
CA SER A 301 1.88 -4.99 0.80
C SER A 301 3.04 -5.87 0.34
N LEU A 302 4.11 -5.29 -0.22
CA LEU A 302 5.17 -5.99 -0.94
C LEU A 302 4.62 -6.69 -2.18
N ASP A 303 3.92 -5.93 -2.98
CA ASP A 303 3.25 -6.40 -4.20
C ASP A 303 4.17 -6.24 -5.42
N GLY A 304 3.82 -6.86 -6.54
CA GLY A 304 4.48 -6.70 -7.81
C GLY A 304 4.23 -5.34 -8.46
N VAL A 305 4.80 -5.14 -9.64
CA VAL A 305 4.79 -3.84 -10.31
C VAL A 305 3.39 -3.37 -10.69
N VAL A 306 2.46 -4.27 -11.05
CA VAL A 306 1.09 -3.88 -11.46
C VAL A 306 0.30 -3.31 -10.29
N ALA A 307 0.33 -3.99 -9.13
CA ALA A 307 -0.35 -3.49 -7.93
C ALA A 307 0.30 -2.20 -7.41
N ARG A 308 1.64 -2.10 -7.42
CA ARG A 308 2.33 -0.87 -7.02
C ARG A 308 2.01 0.31 -7.94
N LEU A 309 1.89 0.05 -9.23
CA LEU A 309 1.52 1.07 -10.22
C LEU A 309 0.07 1.56 -9.98
N GLY A 310 -0.87 0.63 -9.76
CA GLY A 310 -2.23 0.97 -9.34
C GLY A 310 -2.26 1.80 -8.06
N ALA A 311 -1.46 1.41 -7.04
CA ALA A 311 -1.31 2.15 -5.80
C ALA A 311 -0.68 3.55 -6.01
N ALA A 312 0.25 3.70 -6.95
CA ALA A 312 0.82 5.00 -7.31
C ALA A 312 -0.22 5.93 -7.97
N HIS A 313 -1.04 5.39 -8.88
CA HIS A 313 -2.17 6.13 -9.45
C HIS A 313 -3.18 6.55 -8.39
N LEU A 314 -3.50 5.67 -7.43
CA LEU A 314 -4.33 6.01 -6.28
C LEU A 314 -3.70 7.13 -5.45
N ALA A 315 -2.42 7.04 -5.11
CA ALA A 315 -1.71 8.05 -4.31
C ALA A 315 -1.70 9.43 -4.98
N ALA A 316 -1.75 9.48 -6.31
CA ALA A 316 -1.91 10.72 -7.05
C ALA A 316 -3.36 11.25 -7.06
N ALA A 317 -4.34 10.35 -6.97
CA ALA A 317 -5.77 10.68 -7.06
C ALA A 317 -6.41 11.06 -5.71
N VAL A 318 -5.78 10.74 -4.57
CA VAL A 318 -6.28 11.13 -3.24
C VAL A 318 -6.25 12.65 -3.05
N PRO A 319 -7.13 13.22 -2.19
CA PRO A 319 -7.29 14.68 -2.04
C PRO A 319 -5.99 15.42 -1.68
N LYS A 320 -5.21 14.88 -0.73
CA LYS A 320 -3.93 15.45 -0.28
C LYS A 320 -2.79 14.45 -0.40
N ALA A 321 -1.56 14.96 -0.52
CA ALA A 321 -0.33 14.15 -0.54
C ALA A 321 0.69 14.69 0.48
N ASP A 322 0.20 15.02 1.67
CA ASP A 322 1.03 15.58 2.76
C ASP A 322 2.02 14.55 3.31
N TRP A 323 1.74 13.26 3.06
CA TRP A 323 2.53 12.14 3.53
C TRP A 323 3.13 11.36 2.35
N ALA A 324 4.45 11.16 2.37
CA ALA A 324 5.12 10.36 1.34
C ALA A 324 4.61 8.91 1.33
N SER A 325 4.35 8.37 0.15
CA SER A 325 3.82 7.02 -0.04
C SER A 325 4.90 5.95 0.15
N GLY A 326 4.53 4.78 0.68
CA GLY A 326 5.43 3.64 0.90
C GLY A 326 5.51 2.72 -0.33
N LEU A 327 5.83 3.27 -1.51
CA LEU A 327 5.78 2.53 -2.79
C LEU A 327 7.15 2.27 -3.42
N ALA A 328 8.24 2.80 -2.83
CA ALA A 328 9.60 2.56 -3.30
C ALA A 328 10.15 1.21 -2.80
N VAL A 329 9.46 0.11 -3.10
CA VAL A 329 9.81 -1.24 -2.63
C VAL A 329 10.22 -2.21 -3.74
N GLY A 330 10.14 -1.81 -5.01
CA GLY A 330 10.48 -2.68 -6.15
C GLY A 330 11.92 -3.19 -6.12
N GLN A 331 12.86 -2.36 -5.66
CA GLN A 331 14.26 -2.73 -5.50
C GLN A 331 14.53 -3.82 -4.43
N LEU A 332 13.55 -4.09 -3.56
CA LEU A 332 13.68 -5.14 -2.56
C LEU A 332 13.59 -6.55 -3.17
N PHE A 333 13.05 -6.69 -4.36
CA PHE A 333 12.93 -7.96 -5.07
C PHE A 333 14.15 -8.26 -5.95
N GLU A 334 14.50 -9.54 -6.06
CA GLU A 334 15.52 -10.01 -6.99
C GLU A 334 15.12 -9.77 -8.44
N LYS A 335 13.85 -10.07 -8.73
CA LYS A 335 13.18 -9.83 -10.01
C LYS A 335 11.73 -9.48 -9.75
N ASP A 336 11.20 -8.52 -10.49
CA ASP A 336 9.79 -8.14 -10.44
C ASP A 336 8.94 -8.90 -11.47
N THR A 337 7.62 -8.70 -11.45
CA THR A 337 6.68 -9.34 -12.38
C THR A 337 6.84 -8.87 -13.83
N GLY A 338 7.49 -7.75 -14.05
CA GLY A 338 7.80 -7.16 -15.36
C GLY A 338 8.55 -5.84 -15.20
N LEU A 339 8.74 -5.14 -16.31
CA LEU A 339 9.38 -3.83 -16.31
C LEU A 339 8.50 -2.79 -15.61
N ASP A 340 9.07 -2.08 -14.62
CA ASP A 340 8.41 -0.95 -13.95
C ASP A 340 8.51 0.30 -14.84
N PRO A 341 7.39 0.84 -15.35
CA PRO A 341 7.40 2.02 -16.21
C PRO A 341 7.69 3.32 -15.46
N CYS A 342 7.52 3.33 -14.13
CA CYS A 342 7.71 4.51 -13.30
C CYS A 342 8.46 4.21 -11.99
N PRO A 343 9.72 3.74 -12.07
CA PRO A 343 10.51 3.49 -10.88
C PRO A 343 10.74 4.80 -10.11
N PRO A 344 10.88 4.76 -8.78
CA PRO A 344 11.20 5.94 -7.99
C PRO A 344 12.48 6.62 -8.47
N ARG A 345 12.43 7.95 -8.63
CA ARG A 345 13.58 8.79 -8.99
C ARG A 345 13.52 10.10 -8.20
N GLN A 346 14.63 10.52 -7.65
CA GLN A 346 14.73 11.75 -6.87
C GLN A 346 13.69 11.82 -5.73
N GLY A 347 13.39 10.66 -5.10
CA GLY A 347 12.41 10.57 -4.01
C GLY A 347 10.95 10.68 -4.45
N GLU A 348 10.66 10.58 -5.76
CA GLU A 348 9.32 10.66 -6.34
C GLU A 348 9.05 9.53 -7.33
N ILE A 349 7.78 9.21 -7.55
CA ILE A 349 7.29 8.43 -8.67
C ILE A 349 6.58 9.38 -9.63
N GLN A 350 7.10 9.48 -10.86
CA GLN A 350 6.45 10.18 -11.97
C GLN A 350 5.48 9.23 -12.65
N LEU A 351 4.19 9.56 -12.66
CA LEU A 351 3.17 8.67 -13.24
C LEU A 351 3.22 8.65 -14.76
N PRO A 352 2.91 7.50 -15.38
CA PRO A 352 2.74 7.41 -16.83
C PRO A 352 1.64 8.36 -17.33
N VAL A 353 1.85 8.94 -18.51
CA VAL A 353 0.86 9.80 -19.17
C VAL A 353 -0.06 9.01 -20.12
N GLN A 354 0.29 7.76 -20.40
CA GLN A 354 -0.49 6.86 -21.24
C GLN A 354 -1.81 6.48 -20.54
N PRO A 355 -2.88 6.18 -21.30
CA PRO A 355 -4.15 5.73 -20.74
C PRO A 355 -4.02 4.46 -19.88
N GLY A 356 -4.92 4.31 -18.93
CA GLY A 356 -4.93 3.20 -17.98
C GLY A 356 -3.76 3.29 -16.99
N LEU A 357 -3.19 2.13 -16.65
CA LEU A 357 -1.98 1.98 -15.85
C LEU A 357 -0.71 2.46 -16.59
N GLY A 358 -0.80 2.75 -17.91
CA GLY A 358 0.35 3.08 -18.73
C GLY A 358 1.20 1.87 -19.15
N LEU A 359 0.65 0.66 -19.06
CA LEU A 359 1.28 -0.57 -19.49
C LEU A 359 0.96 -0.88 -20.96
N ALA A 360 1.95 -1.36 -21.71
CA ALA A 360 1.72 -1.81 -23.08
C ALA A 360 0.87 -3.10 -23.11
N ALA A 361 0.05 -3.29 -24.15
CA ALA A 361 -0.81 -4.47 -24.29
C ALA A 361 -0.07 -5.83 -24.21
N ASN A 362 1.22 -5.85 -24.53
CA ASN A 362 2.07 -7.04 -24.46
C ASN A 362 3.02 -7.04 -23.25
N TRP A 363 2.83 -6.13 -22.30
CA TRP A 363 3.72 -5.96 -21.14
C TRP A 363 3.93 -7.28 -20.37
N SER A 364 2.91 -8.10 -20.25
CA SER A 364 2.99 -9.37 -19.52
C SER A 364 3.86 -10.43 -20.20
N ARG A 365 4.33 -10.19 -21.43
CA ARG A 365 5.20 -11.10 -22.21
C ARG A 365 6.68 -10.72 -22.13
N THR A 366 7.00 -9.56 -21.56
CA THR A 366 8.35 -9.05 -21.35
C THR A 366 8.89 -9.41 -19.97
#